data_9250ae242add9863f22eb51da08e9d55
#
_entry.id   9250ae242add9863f22eb51da08e9d55
#
_cell.length_a   1.000
_cell.length_b   1.000
_cell.length_c   1.000
_cell.angle_alpha   90.00
_cell.angle_beta   90.00
_cell.angle_gamma   90.00
#
_symmetry.space_group_name_H-M   'P 1'
#
loop_
_entity.id
_entity.type
_entity.pdbx_description
1 polymer ?
#
loop_
_entity_poly.entity_id
_entity_poly.type
_entity_poly.pdbx_seq_one_letter_code
_entity_poly.pdbx_strand_id
1 'polypeptide(L)'
;MRRVVVTGMGAITPIGNDVETFWNGLKEKKLGFGPITSFDTTDYKAKLAAEVKDFEPKDYMDPKAARRMERFAQFAVAASRQAIEDSGLDMTKEDPFRVGVCVSSGIGSLQIIEKEYKKLLEKGPNRVNPLLVPLMISNMAAGNVSIQFGLKGKNINVVTACASGTNSIGEAMRAIQHGEAEAMVAGGSESCITPLGVAGFSGLTALSTSEDPERASIPFDLERNGFVMGEGAGVVVLEELEHAKARGAKIYAELAGYGATGDAYHITSPAEDGSGAAKAMEYAIADAGMKPEDIDYINAHGTATHHNDLFETKAIKLALGDHAYKVKINSTKSMIGHLLGAAGGVEFIDCVKSIEDGFVHATAGLKVDDPECDLDYTKGDGVSMEVKTVLTNSLGFGGHNACLLVRRFEE
;
A
#
# COMPACT_ATOMS: atom_id res chain seq x y z
N MET A 1 -25.17 -1.41 8.74
CA MET A 1 -24.11 -0.37 8.81
C MET A 1 -24.21 0.53 7.60
N ARG A 2 -23.63 1.75 7.64
CA ARG A 2 -23.53 2.64 6.49
C ARG A 2 -22.61 1.99 5.43
N ARG A 3 -22.98 2.07 4.15
CA ARG A 3 -22.13 1.57 3.05
C ARG A 3 -21.02 2.57 2.76
N VAL A 4 -19.85 2.07 2.40
CA VAL A 4 -18.66 2.89 2.16
C VAL A 4 -18.17 2.67 0.73
N VAL A 5 -18.01 3.75 -0.02
CA VAL A 5 -17.66 3.72 -1.43
C VAL A 5 -16.37 4.48 -1.70
N VAL A 6 -15.68 4.11 -2.77
CA VAL A 6 -14.47 4.78 -3.27
C VAL A 6 -14.92 5.82 -4.30
N THR A 7 -14.63 7.08 -4.04
CA THR A 7 -15.00 8.18 -4.94
C THR A 7 -13.82 8.88 -5.60
N GLY A 8 -12.60 8.67 -5.08
CA GLY A 8 -11.39 9.22 -5.68
C GLY A 8 -10.14 8.42 -5.33
N MET A 9 -9.15 8.49 -6.20
CA MET A 9 -7.88 7.77 -6.07
C MET A 9 -6.70 8.66 -6.47
N GLY A 10 -5.54 8.41 -5.85
CA GLY A 10 -4.28 9.08 -6.18
C GLY A 10 -3.08 8.19 -5.88
N ALA A 11 -2.11 8.18 -6.79
CA ALA A 11 -0.95 7.29 -6.72
C ALA A 11 0.34 8.02 -7.09
N ILE A 12 1.39 7.76 -6.31
CA ILE A 12 2.78 8.10 -6.60
C ILE A 12 3.57 6.80 -6.48
N THR A 13 4.09 6.30 -7.59
CA THR A 13 4.73 4.97 -7.65
C THR A 13 5.98 4.97 -8.53
N PRO A 14 6.85 3.97 -8.44
CA PRO A 14 8.02 3.84 -9.29
C PRO A 14 7.74 3.71 -10.79
N ILE A 15 6.50 3.38 -11.19
CA ILE A 15 6.10 3.20 -12.59
C ILE A 15 5.12 4.25 -13.10
N GLY A 16 4.64 5.15 -12.24
CA GLY A 16 3.75 6.26 -12.60
C GLY A 16 3.42 7.14 -11.40
N ASN A 17 3.31 8.45 -11.64
CA ASN A 17 3.02 9.47 -10.63
C ASN A 17 1.54 9.93 -10.66
N ASP A 18 0.67 9.14 -11.24
CA ASP A 18 -0.78 9.24 -11.21
C ASP A 18 -1.40 7.84 -11.41
N VAL A 19 -2.69 7.71 -11.12
CA VAL A 19 -3.40 6.41 -11.16
C VAL A 19 -3.42 5.81 -12.58
N GLU A 20 -3.63 6.63 -13.61
CA GLU A 20 -3.72 6.14 -14.99
C GLU A 20 -2.38 5.64 -15.52
N THR A 21 -1.31 6.40 -15.28
CA THR A 21 0.07 6.01 -15.65
C THR A 21 0.50 4.77 -14.87
N PHE A 22 0.19 4.70 -13.58
CA PHE A 22 0.45 3.52 -12.75
C PHE A 22 -0.27 2.28 -13.30
N TRP A 23 -1.58 2.38 -13.55
CA TRP A 23 -2.39 1.26 -14.05
C TRP A 23 -1.95 0.77 -15.43
N ASN A 24 -1.66 1.68 -16.35
CA ASN A 24 -1.11 1.33 -17.66
C ASN A 24 0.25 0.65 -17.51
N GLY A 25 1.11 1.12 -16.62
CA GLY A 25 2.37 0.47 -16.30
C GLY A 25 2.21 -0.97 -15.82
N LEU A 26 1.19 -1.27 -14.98
CA LEU A 26 0.87 -2.64 -14.55
C LEU A 26 0.43 -3.52 -15.73
N LYS A 27 -0.46 -3.01 -16.59
CA LYS A 27 -0.92 -3.73 -17.80
C LYS A 27 0.24 -4.04 -18.76
N GLU A 28 1.18 -3.12 -18.89
CA GLU A 28 2.36 -3.25 -19.75
C GLU A 28 3.52 -4.01 -19.10
N LYS A 29 3.37 -4.45 -17.86
CA LYS A 29 4.42 -5.11 -17.04
C LYS A 29 5.68 -4.27 -16.90
N LYS A 30 5.52 -2.96 -16.73
CA LYS A 30 6.62 -2.02 -16.55
C LYS A 30 7.30 -2.27 -15.20
N LEU A 31 8.60 -2.51 -15.21
CA LEU A 31 9.39 -2.71 -14.00
C LEU A 31 9.89 -1.37 -13.47
N GLY A 32 9.60 -1.08 -12.20
CA GLY A 32 10.07 0.11 -11.51
C GLY A 32 11.49 0.01 -10.94
N PHE A 33 12.14 -1.13 -11.08
CA PHE A 33 13.42 -1.45 -10.48
C PHE A 33 14.59 -0.82 -11.24
N GLY A 34 15.57 -0.39 -10.48
CA GLY A 34 16.84 0.12 -11.01
C GLY A 34 17.90 0.19 -9.93
N PRO A 35 19.16 0.48 -10.29
CA PRO A 35 20.20 0.74 -9.31
C PRO A 35 19.77 1.86 -8.35
N ILE A 36 20.04 1.68 -7.06
CA ILE A 36 19.79 2.73 -6.07
C ILE A 36 20.60 3.96 -6.43
N THR A 37 19.95 5.12 -6.53
CA THR A 37 20.58 6.38 -6.93
C THR A 37 20.78 7.36 -5.77
N SER A 38 20.08 7.16 -4.67
CA SER A 38 20.04 8.07 -3.52
C SER A 38 21.32 8.06 -2.67
N PHE A 39 22.15 7.00 -2.77
CA PHE A 39 23.44 6.86 -2.07
C PHE A 39 24.36 5.83 -2.74
N ASP A 40 25.64 5.81 -2.35
CA ASP A 40 26.62 4.85 -2.83
C ASP A 40 26.35 3.45 -2.25
N THR A 41 26.12 2.47 -3.11
CA THR A 41 25.81 1.07 -2.76
C THR A 41 26.98 0.11 -2.87
N THR A 42 28.22 0.60 -3.05
CA THR A 42 29.41 -0.23 -3.27
C THR A 42 29.52 -1.38 -2.25
N ASP A 43 29.33 -1.08 -0.98
CA ASP A 43 29.45 -2.05 0.13
C ASP A 43 28.12 -2.79 0.47
N TYR A 44 27.03 -2.51 -0.26
CA TYR A 44 25.72 -3.13 -0.01
C TYR A 44 25.53 -4.39 -0.86
N LYS A 45 24.86 -5.41 -0.31
CA LYS A 45 24.48 -6.61 -1.06
C LYS A 45 23.27 -6.35 -1.97
N ALA A 46 22.27 -5.60 -1.48
CA ALA A 46 21.14 -5.17 -2.28
C ALA A 46 21.54 -3.92 -3.09
N LYS A 47 21.44 -4.02 -4.41
CA LYS A 47 21.84 -2.97 -5.37
C LYS A 47 20.66 -2.26 -6.02
N LEU A 48 19.50 -2.91 -6.04
CA LEU A 48 18.30 -2.43 -6.72
C LEU A 48 17.27 -1.93 -5.72
N ALA A 49 16.55 -0.90 -6.14
CA ALA A 49 15.35 -0.40 -5.47
C ALA A 49 14.32 0.08 -6.51
N ALA A 50 13.09 0.27 -6.07
CA ALA A 50 12.01 0.86 -6.85
C ALA A 50 11.82 2.32 -6.38
N GLU A 51 12.67 3.21 -6.87
CA GLU A 51 12.62 4.64 -6.58
C GLU A 51 11.56 5.34 -7.44
N VAL A 52 10.82 6.28 -6.84
CA VAL A 52 9.90 7.16 -7.58
C VAL A 52 10.72 8.14 -8.43
N LYS A 53 10.41 8.18 -9.73
CA LYS A 53 11.09 9.00 -10.72
C LYS A 53 10.27 10.25 -11.07
N ASP A 54 10.95 11.31 -11.49
CA ASP A 54 10.33 12.53 -12.04
C ASP A 54 9.28 13.17 -11.09
N PHE A 55 9.51 13.08 -9.78
CA PHE A 55 8.64 13.66 -8.76
C PHE A 55 9.15 15.02 -8.33
N GLU A 56 8.41 16.07 -8.67
CA GLU A 56 8.68 17.44 -8.30
C GLU A 56 7.63 17.97 -7.32
N PRO A 57 7.95 18.15 -6.02
CA PRO A 57 6.96 18.56 -5.01
C PRO A 57 6.20 19.84 -5.36
N LYS A 58 6.83 20.79 -6.09
CA LYS A 58 6.21 22.06 -6.52
C LYS A 58 4.98 21.89 -7.42
N ASP A 59 4.84 20.74 -8.08
CA ASP A 59 3.71 20.45 -8.97
C ASP A 59 2.46 20.07 -8.16
N TYR A 60 2.65 19.70 -6.88
CA TYR A 60 1.58 19.20 -6.01
C TYR A 60 1.32 20.07 -4.79
N MET A 61 2.27 20.93 -4.38
CA MET A 61 2.15 21.72 -3.16
C MET A 61 2.98 23.01 -3.21
N ASP A 62 2.67 23.96 -2.32
CA ASP A 62 3.46 25.18 -2.18
C ASP A 62 4.93 24.85 -1.85
N PRO A 63 5.91 25.50 -2.53
CA PRO A 63 7.33 25.22 -2.31
C PRO A 63 7.83 25.49 -0.89
N LYS A 64 7.18 26.41 -0.13
CA LYS A 64 7.54 26.66 1.28
C LYS A 64 7.02 25.56 2.18
N ALA A 65 5.82 25.04 1.89
CA ALA A 65 5.27 23.87 2.59
C ALA A 65 6.13 22.64 2.30
N ALA A 66 6.47 22.38 1.04
CA ALA A 66 7.29 21.23 0.64
C ALA A 66 8.65 21.17 1.38
N ARG A 67 9.30 22.31 1.60
CA ARG A 67 10.56 22.38 2.36
C ARG A 67 10.44 22.04 3.86
N ARG A 68 9.23 21.95 4.38
CA ARG A 68 8.92 21.57 5.77
C ARG A 68 8.35 20.17 5.87
N MET A 69 8.49 19.37 4.83
CA MET A 69 8.05 17.99 4.75
C MET A 69 9.20 17.10 4.26
N GLU A 70 9.32 15.92 4.83
CA GLU A 70 10.18 14.88 4.26
C GLU A 70 9.45 14.15 3.13
N ARG A 71 10.19 13.40 2.32
CA ARG A 71 9.73 12.81 1.07
C ARG A 71 8.45 11.95 1.23
N PHE A 72 8.34 11.13 2.30
CA PHE A 72 7.13 10.35 2.56
C PHE A 72 5.88 11.23 2.73
N ALA A 73 6.01 12.36 3.44
CA ALA A 73 4.91 13.30 3.63
C ALA A 73 4.58 14.07 2.33
N GLN A 74 5.58 14.38 1.51
CA GLN A 74 5.36 14.98 0.18
C GLN A 74 4.58 14.02 -0.72
N PHE A 75 4.91 12.73 -0.73
CA PHE A 75 4.16 11.72 -1.47
C PHE A 75 2.71 11.60 -0.96
N ALA A 76 2.51 11.60 0.37
CA ALA A 76 1.18 11.56 0.97
C ALA A 76 0.31 12.75 0.51
N VAL A 77 0.86 13.96 0.53
CA VAL A 77 0.14 15.17 0.08
C VAL A 77 -0.14 15.13 -1.41
N ALA A 78 0.81 14.69 -2.24
CA ALA A 78 0.65 14.59 -3.69
C ALA A 78 -0.45 13.59 -4.08
N ALA A 79 -0.40 12.38 -3.54
CA ALA A 79 -1.43 11.37 -3.79
C ALA A 79 -2.80 11.78 -3.24
N SER A 80 -2.84 12.42 -2.05
CA SER A 80 -4.08 12.94 -1.47
C SER A 80 -4.70 14.05 -2.32
N ARG A 81 -3.89 14.94 -2.91
CA ARG A 81 -4.36 15.95 -3.86
C ARG A 81 -5.05 15.31 -5.04
N GLN A 82 -4.41 14.33 -5.67
CA GLN A 82 -5.01 13.59 -6.79
C GLN A 82 -6.34 12.95 -6.39
N ALA A 83 -6.37 12.25 -5.25
CA ALA A 83 -7.58 11.57 -4.78
C ALA A 83 -8.74 12.53 -4.49
N ILE A 84 -8.46 13.69 -3.87
CA ILE A 84 -9.46 14.72 -3.57
C ILE A 84 -9.97 15.37 -4.88
N GLU A 85 -9.07 15.70 -5.80
CA GLU A 85 -9.43 16.27 -7.10
C GLU A 85 -10.26 15.27 -7.94
N ASP A 86 -9.86 14.01 -8.00
CA ASP A 86 -10.57 12.92 -8.68
C ASP A 86 -11.97 12.69 -8.07
N SER A 87 -12.09 12.74 -6.75
CA SER A 87 -13.39 12.58 -6.08
C SER A 87 -14.36 13.74 -6.33
N GLY A 88 -13.86 14.91 -6.73
CA GLY A 88 -14.65 16.14 -6.84
C GLY A 88 -15.18 16.66 -5.50
N LEU A 89 -14.58 16.23 -4.36
CA LEU A 89 -14.97 16.68 -3.03
C LEU A 89 -14.60 18.15 -2.83
N ASP A 90 -15.63 19.01 -2.69
CA ASP A 90 -15.49 20.45 -2.56
C ASP A 90 -15.58 20.88 -1.10
N MET A 91 -14.42 21.09 -0.46
CA MET A 91 -14.34 21.48 0.94
C MET A 91 -15.01 22.82 1.30
N THR A 92 -15.42 23.62 0.32
CA THR A 92 -16.22 24.83 0.56
C THR A 92 -17.70 24.53 0.84
N LYS A 93 -18.14 23.31 0.52
CA LYS A 93 -19.51 22.82 0.70
C LYS A 93 -19.64 21.78 1.82
N GLU A 94 -18.51 21.24 2.27
CA GLU A 94 -18.45 20.20 3.29
C GLU A 94 -18.30 20.79 4.69
N ASP A 95 -18.79 20.08 5.69
CA ASP A 95 -18.37 20.30 7.08
C ASP A 95 -16.95 19.75 7.26
N PRO A 96 -15.93 20.60 7.47
CA PRO A 96 -14.56 20.15 7.58
C PRO A 96 -14.32 19.21 8.76
N PHE A 97 -15.17 19.23 9.78
CA PHE A 97 -15.11 18.30 10.92
C PHE A 97 -15.71 16.93 10.63
N ARG A 98 -16.34 16.76 9.47
CA ARG A 98 -16.90 15.49 8.99
C ARG A 98 -16.05 14.83 7.91
N VAL A 99 -14.95 15.47 7.49
CA VAL A 99 -13.97 14.93 6.55
C VAL A 99 -12.64 14.68 7.27
N GLY A 100 -12.28 13.42 7.41
CA GLY A 100 -11.10 12.99 8.17
C GLY A 100 -9.95 12.51 7.30
N VAL A 101 -8.84 12.15 7.96
CA VAL A 101 -7.61 11.63 7.33
C VAL A 101 -7.10 10.41 8.08
N CYS A 102 -6.79 9.35 7.35
CA CYS A 102 -6.05 8.19 7.84
C CYS A 102 -5.03 7.77 6.77
N VAL A 103 -3.97 8.56 6.60
CA VAL A 103 -2.86 8.28 5.67
C VAL A 103 -1.63 7.98 6.50
N SER A 104 -1.13 6.75 6.41
CA SER A 104 -0.11 6.22 7.31
C SER A 104 1.24 6.04 6.63
N SER A 105 2.29 6.13 7.45
CA SER A 105 3.64 5.67 7.14
C SER A 105 4.07 4.69 8.22
N GLY A 106 4.68 3.58 7.83
CA GLY A 106 5.15 2.57 8.77
C GLY A 106 6.39 3.01 9.55
N ILE A 107 7.24 3.86 8.98
CA ILE A 107 8.55 4.22 9.52
C ILE A 107 8.70 5.73 9.74
N GLY A 108 8.10 6.55 8.89
CA GLY A 108 8.39 7.98 8.84
C GLY A 108 9.67 8.26 8.05
N SER A 109 10.48 9.26 8.45
CA SER A 109 11.69 9.62 7.72
C SER A 109 12.96 9.13 8.41
N LEU A 110 13.61 8.10 7.85
CA LEU A 110 14.97 7.73 8.22
C LEU A 110 15.99 8.74 7.70
N GLN A 111 15.74 9.37 6.56
CA GLN A 111 16.63 10.35 5.93
C GLN A 111 16.96 11.51 6.86
N ILE A 112 15.96 12.09 7.52
CA ILE A 112 16.19 13.21 8.44
C ILE A 112 16.92 12.74 9.70
N ILE A 113 16.67 11.52 10.18
CA ILE A 113 17.37 10.94 11.33
C ILE A 113 18.86 10.81 11.02
N GLU A 114 19.22 10.18 9.91
CA GLU A 114 20.61 10.00 9.47
C GLU A 114 21.33 11.35 9.32
N LYS A 115 20.69 12.30 8.63
CA LYS A 115 21.23 13.63 8.38
C LYS A 115 21.47 14.42 9.66
N GLU A 116 20.50 14.45 10.56
CA GLU A 116 20.61 15.28 11.76
C GLU A 116 21.44 14.57 12.84
N TYR A 117 21.52 13.23 12.86
CA TYR A 117 22.43 12.50 13.72
C TYR A 117 23.90 12.75 13.34
N LYS A 118 24.22 12.70 12.05
CA LYS A 118 25.57 13.10 11.57
C LYS A 118 25.91 14.52 11.99
N LYS A 119 24.99 15.46 11.84
CA LYS A 119 25.16 16.85 12.23
C LYS A 119 25.31 17.03 13.74
N LEU A 120 24.59 16.24 14.56
CA LEU A 120 24.74 16.22 16.01
C LEU A 120 26.18 15.82 16.40
N LEU A 121 26.73 14.78 15.80
CA LEU A 121 28.09 14.30 16.09
C LEU A 121 29.17 15.31 15.66
N GLU A 122 28.99 15.94 14.49
CA GLU A 122 29.99 16.87 13.92
C GLU A 122 29.93 18.26 14.56
N LYS A 123 28.74 18.77 14.92
CA LYS A 123 28.49 20.19 15.24
C LYS A 123 27.81 20.43 16.58
N GLY A 124 27.47 19.36 17.30
CA GLY A 124 26.85 19.44 18.61
C GLY A 124 25.32 19.72 18.60
N PRO A 125 24.66 19.63 19.77
CA PRO A 125 23.19 19.59 19.89
C PRO A 125 22.51 20.90 19.44
N ASN A 126 23.17 22.04 19.57
CA ASN A 126 22.61 23.34 19.20
C ASN A 126 22.47 23.56 17.68
N ARG A 127 22.96 22.62 16.88
CA ARG A 127 22.91 22.70 15.41
C ARG A 127 21.90 21.72 14.78
N VAL A 128 21.26 20.89 15.60
CA VAL A 128 20.18 20.01 15.16
C VAL A 128 18.97 20.84 14.69
N ASN A 129 18.31 20.37 13.63
CA ASN A 129 17.16 21.06 13.06
C ASN A 129 16.02 21.13 14.12
N PRO A 130 15.48 22.32 14.42
CA PRO A 130 14.38 22.45 15.38
C PRO A 130 13.10 21.72 14.95
N LEU A 131 12.95 21.43 13.67
CA LEU A 131 11.82 20.66 13.12
C LEU A 131 12.11 19.15 13.00
N LEU A 132 13.23 18.65 13.57
CA LEU A 132 13.57 17.22 13.47
C LEU A 132 12.40 16.31 13.84
N VAL A 133 11.78 16.53 14.98
CA VAL A 133 10.68 15.67 15.45
C VAL A 133 9.49 15.67 14.50
N PRO A 134 8.88 16.80 14.11
CA PRO A 134 7.78 16.81 13.16
C PRO A 134 8.17 16.36 11.73
N LEU A 135 9.44 16.41 11.35
CA LEU A 135 9.89 15.87 10.06
C LEU A 135 10.04 14.34 10.10
N MET A 136 10.36 13.77 11.27
CA MET A 136 10.69 12.37 11.45
C MET A 136 9.46 11.47 11.63
N ILE A 137 8.47 11.91 12.44
CA ILE A 137 7.39 11.05 12.92
C ILE A 137 6.37 10.69 11.84
N SER A 138 5.94 9.44 11.83
CA SER A 138 5.11 8.85 10.77
C SER A 138 3.71 9.47 10.64
N ASN A 139 3.12 9.98 11.75
CA ASN A 139 1.81 10.63 11.71
C ASN A 139 1.79 11.95 10.93
N MET A 140 2.95 12.46 10.52
CA MET A 140 3.03 13.68 9.72
C MET A 140 2.65 13.48 8.24
N ALA A 141 2.49 12.25 7.79
CA ALA A 141 1.76 11.98 6.54
C ALA A 141 0.33 12.51 6.64
N ALA A 142 -0.45 11.99 7.59
CA ALA A 142 -1.84 12.45 7.83
C ALA A 142 -1.92 13.92 8.28
N GLY A 143 -0.98 14.36 9.14
CA GLY A 143 -0.95 15.74 9.65
C GLY A 143 -0.78 16.77 8.53
N ASN A 144 0.14 16.55 7.60
CA ASN A 144 0.35 17.46 6.46
C ASN A 144 -0.82 17.43 5.47
N VAL A 145 -1.43 16.26 5.22
CA VAL A 145 -2.64 16.15 4.39
C VAL A 145 -3.78 16.97 5.02
N SER A 146 -4.04 16.80 6.30
CA SER A 146 -5.06 17.57 7.04
C SER A 146 -4.84 19.08 6.92
N ILE A 147 -3.60 19.55 7.14
CA ILE A 147 -3.23 20.96 7.05
C ILE A 147 -3.40 21.49 5.63
N GLN A 148 -2.93 20.76 4.63
CA GLN A 148 -2.92 21.19 3.23
C GLN A 148 -4.33 21.36 2.66
N PHE A 149 -5.28 20.50 3.07
CA PHE A 149 -6.63 20.46 2.50
C PHE A 149 -7.73 20.95 3.47
N GLY A 150 -7.35 21.36 4.68
CA GLY A 150 -8.31 21.88 5.65
C GLY A 150 -9.26 20.84 6.25
N LEU A 151 -8.83 19.57 6.29
CA LEU A 151 -9.63 18.44 6.78
C LEU A 151 -9.52 18.38 8.32
N LYS A 152 -10.61 18.67 9.04
CA LYS A 152 -10.63 18.83 10.49
C LYS A 152 -11.32 17.68 11.23
N GLY A 153 -11.76 16.65 10.51
CA GLY A 153 -12.32 15.45 11.09
C GLY A 153 -11.27 14.59 11.79
N LYS A 154 -11.59 13.32 12.02
CA LYS A 154 -10.68 12.34 12.64
C LYS A 154 -9.36 12.29 11.86
N ASN A 155 -8.25 12.52 12.55
CA ASN A 155 -6.90 12.51 11.95
C ASN A 155 -6.05 11.50 12.71
N ILE A 156 -5.76 10.37 12.09
CA ILE A 156 -5.03 9.26 12.71
C ILE A 156 -3.98 8.68 11.76
N ASN A 157 -3.00 8.01 12.35
CA ASN A 157 -1.99 7.23 11.67
C ASN A 157 -1.94 5.83 12.31
N VAL A 158 -2.13 4.80 11.52
CA VAL A 158 -2.10 3.41 11.97
C VAL A 158 -0.77 2.79 11.58
N VAL A 159 0.06 2.45 12.56
CA VAL A 159 1.38 1.85 12.32
C VAL A 159 1.32 0.36 12.58
N THR A 160 1.28 -0.42 11.51
CA THR A 160 1.29 -1.89 11.50
C THR A 160 2.29 -2.44 10.48
N ALA A 161 3.46 -1.80 10.43
CA ALA A 161 4.53 -2.12 9.47
C ALA A 161 4.00 -2.13 8.02
N CYS A 162 4.22 -3.22 7.27
CA CYS A 162 3.79 -3.34 5.87
C CYS A 162 2.25 -3.36 5.69
N ALA A 163 1.47 -3.59 6.74
CA ALA A 163 0.01 -3.54 6.71
C ALA A 163 -0.58 -2.15 7.00
N SER A 164 0.25 -1.13 7.27
CA SER A 164 -0.21 0.20 7.69
C SER A 164 -1.21 0.84 6.72
N GLY A 165 -0.96 0.80 5.42
CA GLY A 165 -1.86 1.37 4.41
C GLY A 165 -3.21 0.64 4.35
N THR A 166 -3.20 -0.68 4.40
CA THR A 166 -4.39 -1.53 4.40
C THR A 166 -5.23 -1.30 5.67
N ASN A 167 -4.60 -1.32 6.84
CA ASN A 167 -5.28 -1.01 8.11
C ASN A 167 -5.83 0.42 8.11
N SER A 168 -5.12 1.40 7.54
CA SER A 168 -5.60 2.78 7.45
C SER A 168 -6.88 2.91 6.65
N ILE A 169 -6.99 2.20 5.52
CA ILE A 169 -8.21 2.14 4.71
C ILE A 169 -9.33 1.45 5.49
N GLY A 170 -9.03 0.34 6.18
CA GLY A 170 -10.00 -0.38 7.01
C GLY A 170 -10.51 0.46 8.19
N GLU A 171 -9.64 1.15 8.91
CA GLU A 171 -10.02 2.03 10.03
C GLU A 171 -10.81 3.27 9.56
N ALA A 172 -10.48 3.80 8.38
CA ALA A 172 -11.26 4.86 7.75
C ALA A 172 -12.68 4.38 7.38
N MET A 173 -12.80 3.16 6.84
CA MET A 173 -14.10 2.51 6.61
C MET A 173 -14.91 2.43 7.91
N ARG A 174 -14.31 1.97 9.01
CA ARG A 174 -14.98 1.88 10.31
C ARG A 174 -15.45 3.25 10.82
N ALA A 175 -14.62 4.29 10.67
CA ALA A 175 -15.00 5.65 11.08
C ALA A 175 -16.27 6.13 10.32
N ILE A 176 -16.36 5.86 9.03
CA ILE A 176 -17.55 6.19 8.21
C ILE A 176 -18.75 5.32 8.64
N GLN A 177 -18.57 4.02 8.79
CA GLN A 177 -19.62 3.08 9.18
C GLN A 177 -20.25 3.45 10.54
N HIS A 178 -19.45 3.93 11.48
CA HIS A 178 -19.90 4.35 12.80
C HIS A 178 -20.44 5.80 12.83
N GLY A 179 -20.44 6.51 11.69
CA GLY A 179 -20.95 7.87 11.60
C GLY A 179 -20.04 8.93 12.20
N GLU A 180 -18.75 8.63 12.43
CA GLU A 180 -17.75 9.60 12.90
C GLU A 180 -17.32 10.56 11.78
N ALA A 181 -17.39 10.12 10.51
CA ALA A 181 -17.09 10.91 9.33
C ALA A 181 -18.08 10.64 8.19
N GLU A 182 -18.25 11.60 7.28
CA GLU A 182 -18.93 11.41 5.99
C GLU A 182 -17.94 10.98 4.90
N ALA A 183 -16.72 11.50 4.97
CA ALA A 183 -15.64 11.12 4.07
C ALA A 183 -14.30 10.99 4.81
N MET A 184 -13.42 10.13 4.29
CA MET A 184 -12.06 9.93 4.81
C MET A 184 -11.07 9.87 3.64
N VAL A 185 -9.99 10.64 3.74
CA VAL A 185 -8.80 10.47 2.89
C VAL A 185 -7.93 9.42 3.55
N ALA A 186 -7.75 8.26 2.91
CA ALA A 186 -7.14 7.08 3.53
C ALA A 186 -6.12 6.40 2.63
N GLY A 187 -5.13 5.75 3.21
CA GLY A 187 -4.10 5.02 2.48
C GLY A 187 -2.75 5.01 3.19
N GLY A 188 -1.67 4.97 2.41
CA GLY A 188 -0.32 4.93 2.95
C GLY A 188 0.71 5.63 2.09
N SER A 189 1.81 6.04 2.72
CA SER A 189 2.99 6.62 2.06
C SER A 189 4.27 6.19 2.75
N GLU A 190 5.34 5.97 1.99
CA GLU A 190 6.63 5.58 2.54
C GLU A 190 7.78 6.05 1.67
N SER A 191 8.94 6.36 2.29
CA SER A 191 10.18 6.66 1.58
C SER A 191 11.37 6.28 2.47
N CYS A 192 11.80 5.02 2.41
CA CYS A 192 12.83 4.45 3.28
C CYS A 192 14.05 3.92 2.53
N ILE A 193 14.24 4.30 1.26
CA ILE A 193 15.42 3.93 0.47
C ILE A 193 16.58 4.83 0.91
N THR A 194 17.19 4.48 2.05
CA THR A 194 18.29 5.20 2.69
C THR A 194 19.39 4.23 3.07
N PRO A 195 20.62 4.71 3.34
CA PRO A 195 21.71 3.87 3.82
C PRO A 195 21.30 2.97 5.00
N LEU A 196 20.71 3.56 6.05
CA LEU A 196 20.29 2.82 7.25
C LEU A 196 19.09 1.88 6.96
N GLY A 197 18.13 2.32 6.15
CA GLY A 197 16.98 1.52 5.76
C GLY A 197 17.39 0.26 5.00
N VAL A 198 18.21 0.41 3.95
CA VAL A 198 18.71 -0.72 3.16
C VAL A 198 19.63 -1.63 3.99
N ALA A 199 20.51 -1.06 4.84
CA ALA A 199 21.35 -1.86 5.73
C ALA A 199 20.52 -2.66 6.74
N GLY A 200 19.49 -2.06 7.33
CA GLY A 200 18.62 -2.70 8.32
C GLY A 200 17.87 -3.91 7.73
N PHE A 201 17.22 -3.74 6.58
CA PHE A 201 16.52 -4.85 5.91
C PHE A 201 17.48 -5.89 5.32
N SER A 202 18.69 -5.49 4.87
CA SER A 202 19.75 -6.43 4.46
C SER A 202 20.25 -7.27 5.63
N GLY A 203 20.36 -6.68 6.83
CA GLY A 203 20.73 -7.40 8.05
C GLY A 203 19.72 -8.49 8.45
N LEU A 204 18.46 -8.32 8.08
CA LEU A 204 17.40 -9.32 8.23
C LEU A 204 17.39 -10.38 7.12
N THR A 205 18.29 -10.29 6.13
CA THR A 205 18.28 -11.12 4.91
C THR A 205 16.95 -11.08 4.14
N ALA A 206 16.24 -9.95 4.25
CA ALA A 206 14.90 -9.80 3.67
C ALA A 206 14.92 -9.23 2.24
N LEU A 207 16.03 -8.56 1.86
CA LEU A 207 16.15 -7.93 0.55
C LEU A 207 16.70 -8.89 -0.52
N SER A 208 16.17 -8.75 -1.73
CA SER A 208 16.73 -9.40 -2.92
C SER A 208 18.16 -8.91 -3.19
N THR A 209 19.04 -9.83 -3.52
CA THR A 209 20.43 -9.56 -3.91
C THR A 209 20.64 -9.74 -5.42
N SER A 210 19.57 -9.94 -6.18
CA SER A 210 19.62 -9.99 -7.64
C SER A 210 20.03 -8.62 -8.18
N GLU A 211 20.94 -8.63 -9.16
CA GLU A 211 21.31 -7.44 -9.94
C GLU A 211 20.55 -7.37 -11.28
N ASP A 212 19.77 -8.40 -11.61
CA ASP A 212 18.90 -8.43 -12.78
C ASP A 212 17.50 -7.88 -12.39
N PRO A 213 17.09 -6.72 -12.93
CA PRO A 213 15.77 -6.15 -12.64
C PRO A 213 14.59 -7.08 -12.98
N GLU A 214 14.74 -7.95 -14.01
CA GLU A 214 13.68 -8.89 -14.38
C GLU A 214 13.52 -10.06 -13.38
N ARG A 215 14.53 -10.29 -12.53
CA ARG A 215 14.56 -11.36 -11.52
C ARG A 215 14.67 -10.85 -10.09
N ALA A 216 14.59 -9.54 -9.88
CA ALA A 216 14.80 -8.95 -8.56
C ALA A 216 13.60 -9.12 -7.62
N SER A 217 12.38 -8.93 -8.12
CA SER A 217 11.13 -9.12 -7.36
C SER A 217 10.25 -10.12 -8.09
N ILE A 218 10.28 -11.38 -7.66
CA ILE A 218 9.63 -12.51 -8.33
C ILE A 218 8.75 -13.31 -7.33
N PRO A 219 7.62 -12.71 -6.89
CA PRO A 219 6.72 -13.38 -5.95
C PRO A 219 6.27 -14.75 -6.46
N PHE A 220 6.22 -15.74 -5.55
CA PHE A 220 5.82 -17.13 -5.78
C PHE A 220 6.71 -17.95 -6.72
N ASP A 221 7.79 -17.37 -7.26
CA ASP A 221 8.78 -18.09 -8.07
C ASP A 221 9.70 -18.95 -7.17
N LEU A 222 10.10 -20.12 -7.64
CA LEU A 222 11.00 -21.02 -6.90
C LEU A 222 12.34 -20.35 -6.58
N GLU A 223 12.83 -19.47 -7.45
CA GLU A 223 14.13 -18.79 -7.31
C GLU A 223 14.04 -17.46 -6.52
N ARG A 224 12.88 -17.13 -5.93
CA ARG A 224 12.72 -15.92 -5.12
C ARG A 224 13.69 -15.88 -3.95
N ASN A 225 14.27 -14.72 -3.67
CA ASN A 225 15.32 -14.60 -2.64
C ASN A 225 15.19 -13.36 -1.74
N GLY A 226 14.06 -12.66 -1.77
CA GLY A 226 13.82 -11.46 -1.00
C GLY A 226 13.05 -10.40 -1.77
N PHE A 227 12.62 -9.35 -1.09
CA PHE A 227 11.91 -8.25 -1.74
C PHE A 227 12.85 -7.15 -2.24
N VAL A 228 12.42 -6.39 -3.23
CA VAL A 228 13.03 -5.12 -3.62
C VAL A 228 12.33 -4.00 -2.86
N MET A 229 13.09 -3.16 -2.14
CA MET A 229 12.53 -2.01 -1.44
C MET A 229 12.01 -0.97 -2.44
N GLY A 230 10.79 -0.48 -2.21
CA GLY A 230 10.18 0.60 -2.99
C GLY A 230 9.76 1.78 -2.13
N GLU A 231 9.40 2.87 -2.78
CA GLU A 231 8.83 4.07 -2.16
C GLU A 231 7.61 4.57 -2.94
N GLY A 232 6.77 5.37 -2.31
CA GLY A 232 5.61 5.97 -2.95
C GLY A 232 4.44 6.23 -2.01
N ALA A 233 3.26 6.42 -2.59
CA ALA A 233 1.99 6.57 -1.87
C ALA A 233 0.81 6.08 -2.70
N GLY A 234 -0.18 5.49 -2.02
CA GLY A 234 -1.50 5.21 -2.56
C GLY A 234 -2.56 5.74 -1.60
N VAL A 235 -3.43 6.60 -2.08
CA VAL A 235 -4.45 7.29 -1.29
C VAL A 235 -5.79 7.24 -2.01
N VAL A 236 -6.85 7.00 -1.24
CA VAL A 236 -8.22 6.99 -1.74
C VAL A 236 -9.10 7.93 -0.93
N VAL A 237 -10.16 8.45 -1.54
CA VAL A 237 -11.28 9.06 -0.84
C VAL A 237 -12.34 7.99 -0.65
N LEU A 238 -12.59 7.66 0.62
CA LEU A 238 -13.73 6.84 1.03
C LEU A 238 -14.87 7.75 1.47
N GLU A 239 -16.08 7.38 1.11
CA GLU A 239 -17.25 8.19 1.36
C GLU A 239 -18.46 7.35 1.75
N GLU A 240 -19.30 7.89 2.61
CA GLU A 240 -20.60 7.30 2.88
C GLU A 240 -21.47 7.34 1.62
N LEU A 241 -22.14 6.23 1.32
CA LEU A 241 -22.86 6.04 0.05
C LEU A 241 -23.88 7.13 -0.23
N GLU A 242 -24.76 7.47 0.74
CA GLU A 242 -25.82 8.46 0.51
C GLU A 242 -25.25 9.87 0.40
N HIS A 243 -24.15 10.16 1.10
CA HIS A 243 -23.39 11.40 0.95
C HIS A 243 -22.81 11.51 -0.48
N ALA A 244 -22.16 10.45 -0.97
CA ALA A 244 -21.60 10.40 -2.31
C ALA A 244 -22.68 10.59 -3.39
N LYS A 245 -23.82 9.90 -3.27
CA LYS A 245 -24.98 10.03 -4.16
C LYS A 245 -25.57 11.43 -4.15
N ALA A 246 -25.75 12.03 -2.96
CA ALA A 246 -26.36 13.35 -2.81
C ALA A 246 -25.58 14.47 -3.54
N ARG A 247 -24.24 14.34 -3.61
CA ARG A 247 -23.39 15.28 -4.34
C ARG A 247 -23.11 14.86 -5.80
N GLY A 248 -23.61 13.71 -6.25
CA GLY A 248 -23.40 13.20 -7.61
C GLY A 248 -21.98 12.72 -7.88
N ALA A 249 -21.31 12.17 -6.88
CA ALA A 249 -19.95 11.64 -7.02
C ALA A 249 -19.90 10.44 -7.99
N LYS A 250 -18.79 10.31 -8.73
CA LYS A 250 -18.45 9.04 -9.37
C LYS A 250 -18.13 8.03 -8.26
N ILE A 251 -18.71 6.85 -8.36
CA ILE A 251 -18.42 5.73 -7.47
C ILE A 251 -17.66 4.68 -8.28
N TYR A 252 -16.43 4.39 -7.87
CA TYR A 252 -15.56 3.41 -8.53
C TYR A 252 -15.87 1.98 -8.08
N ALA A 253 -16.01 1.81 -6.76
CA ALA A 253 -16.23 0.52 -6.13
C ALA A 253 -16.82 0.70 -4.72
N GLU A 254 -17.25 -0.38 -4.09
CA GLU A 254 -17.65 -0.41 -2.68
C GLU A 254 -16.59 -1.15 -1.87
N LEU A 255 -16.09 -0.51 -0.82
CA LEU A 255 -15.29 -1.17 0.21
C LEU A 255 -16.26 -1.86 1.17
N ALA A 256 -16.42 -3.17 1.00
CA ALA A 256 -17.48 -3.94 1.64
C ALA A 256 -17.03 -4.69 2.90
N GLY A 257 -15.74 -5.02 3.03
CA GLY A 257 -15.25 -5.80 4.15
C GLY A 257 -13.82 -5.46 4.56
N TYR A 258 -13.55 -5.61 5.85
CA TYR A 258 -12.24 -5.44 6.48
C TYR A 258 -12.02 -6.47 7.57
N GLY A 259 -10.90 -7.16 7.50
CA GLY A 259 -10.43 -8.10 8.53
C GLY A 259 -9.01 -7.78 8.95
N ALA A 260 -8.76 -7.82 10.25
CA ALA A 260 -7.45 -7.64 10.84
C ALA A 260 -7.21 -8.64 11.96
N THR A 261 -6.00 -9.20 12.04
CA THR A 261 -5.58 -10.19 13.04
C THR A 261 -4.11 -10.02 13.40
N GLY A 262 -3.67 -10.73 14.40
CA GLY A 262 -2.25 -10.86 14.76
C GLY A 262 -1.85 -12.33 14.87
N ASP A 263 -0.65 -12.67 14.38
CA ASP A 263 -0.11 -14.04 14.44
C ASP A 263 0.28 -14.47 15.85
N ALA A 264 0.70 -13.51 16.69
CA ALA A 264 1.26 -13.78 18.03
C ALA A 264 2.36 -14.87 18.00
N TYR A 265 3.21 -14.85 16.97
CA TYR A 265 4.17 -15.91 16.69
C TYR A 265 5.63 -15.41 16.74
N HIS A 266 6.03 -14.53 15.81
CA HIS A 266 7.40 -14.06 15.67
C HIS A 266 7.46 -12.60 15.23
N ILE A 267 8.57 -11.90 15.54
CA ILE A 267 8.70 -10.46 15.24
C ILE A 267 8.79 -10.13 13.73
N THR A 268 9.29 -11.05 12.91
CA THR A 268 9.52 -10.81 11.46
C THR A 268 8.97 -11.91 10.56
N SER A 269 8.74 -13.13 11.06
CA SER A 269 8.23 -14.24 10.26
C SER A 269 6.73 -14.39 10.47
N PRO A 270 5.93 -14.58 9.40
CA PRO A 270 4.54 -14.98 9.53
C PRO A 270 4.42 -16.36 10.18
N ALA A 271 3.25 -16.67 10.74
CA ALA A 271 2.95 -17.99 11.29
C ALA A 271 3.00 -19.06 10.18
N GLU A 272 3.73 -20.15 10.43
CA GLU A 272 4.01 -21.21 9.44
C GLU A 272 2.75 -21.93 8.93
N ASP A 273 1.71 -21.94 9.74
CA ASP A 273 0.41 -22.54 9.42
C ASP A 273 -0.50 -21.60 8.60
N GLY A 274 -0.16 -20.30 8.47
CA GLY A 274 -0.93 -19.30 7.75
C GLY A 274 -2.26 -18.92 8.42
N SER A 275 -2.51 -19.37 9.64
CA SER A 275 -3.82 -19.23 10.31
C SER A 275 -4.22 -17.78 10.56
N GLY A 276 -3.26 -16.90 10.94
CA GLY A 276 -3.53 -15.49 11.18
C GLY A 276 -4.00 -14.77 9.91
N ALA A 277 -3.26 -14.91 8.82
CA ALA A 277 -3.62 -14.32 7.53
C ALA A 277 -4.92 -14.91 6.97
N ALA A 278 -5.14 -16.23 7.09
CA ALA A 278 -6.40 -16.86 6.71
C ALA A 278 -7.57 -16.24 7.46
N LYS A 279 -7.44 -16.06 8.77
CA LYS A 279 -8.50 -15.48 9.60
C LYS A 279 -8.80 -14.02 9.25
N ALA A 280 -7.80 -13.24 8.84
CA ALA A 280 -8.01 -11.88 8.35
C ALA A 280 -8.86 -11.87 7.06
N MET A 281 -8.59 -12.78 6.12
CA MET A 281 -9.40 -12.96 4.90
C MET A 281 -10.82 -13.41 5.24
N GLU A 282 -10.99 -14.41 6.10
CA GLU A 282 -12.31 -14.88 6.56
C GLU A 282 -13.13 -13.75 7.19
N TYR A 283 -12.50 -12.91 8.01
CA TYR A 283 -13.17 -11.77 8.64
C TYR A 283 -13.59 -10.72 7.62
N ALA A 284 -12.77 -10.42 6.62
CA ALA A 284 -13.12 -9.48 5.54
C ALA A 284 -14.31 -10.01 4.71
N ILE A 285 -14.32 -11.30 4.38
CA ILE A 285 -15.41 -11.96 3.65
C ILE A 285 -16.70 -11.94 4.48
N ALA A 286 -16.62 -12.29 5.77
CA ALA A 286 -17.78 -12.29 6.67
C ALA A 286 -18.33 -10.88 6.91
N ASP A 287 -17.46 -9.88 7.05
CA ASP A 287 -17.84 -8.47 7.21
C ASP A 287 -18.62 -7.94 6.00
N ALA A 288 -18.23 -8.37 4.80
CA ALA A 288 -18.93 -8.09 3.56
C ALA A 288 -20.26 -8.87 3.38
N GLY A 289 -20.54 -9.84 4.27
CA GLY A 289 -21.71 -10.75 4.15
C GLY A 289 -21.60 -11.70 2.96
N MET A 290 -20.38 -12.02 2.52
CA MET A 290 -20.09 -12.83 1.34
C MET A 290 -19.56 -14.22 1.74
N LYS A 291 -19.30 -15.04 0.73
CA LYS A 291 -18.74 -16.39 0.87
C LYS A 291 -17.41 -16.49 0.12
N PRO A 292 -16.56 -17.47 0.45
CA PRO A 292 -15.32 -17.71 -0.28
C PRO A 292 -15.51 -17.84 -1.80
N GLU A 293 -16.61 -18.45 -2.24
CA GLU A 293 -16.92 -18.68 -3.65
C GLU A 293 -17.24 -17.40 -4.44
N ASP A 294 -17.50 -16.30 -3.75
CA ASP A 294 -17.79 -15.00 -4.37
C ASP A 294 -16.52 -14.22 -4.75
N ILE A 295 -15.33 -14.71 -4.36
CA ILE A 295 -14.06 -14.04 -4.63
C ILE A 295 -13.55 -14.42 -6.01
N ASP A 296 -13.33 -13.41 -6.85
CA ASP A 296 -12.80 -13.57 -8.21
C ASP A 296 -11.28 -13.45 -8.29
N TYR A 297 -10.70 -12.55 -7.47
CA TYR A 297 -9.31 -12.19 -7.54
C TYR A 297 -8.73 -11.84 -6.15
N ILE A 298 -7.46 -12.18 -5.94
CA ILE A 298 -6.67 -11.80 -4.76
C ILE A 298 -5.43 -11.05 -5.20
N ASN A 299 -5.30 -9.80 -4.75
CA ASN A 299 -4.03 -9.09 -4.74
C ASN A 299 -3.28 -9.51 -3.47
N ALA A 300 -2.27 -10.37 -3.65
CA ALA A 300 -1.53 -10.95 -2.55
C ALA A 300 -0.51 -9.99 -1.96
N HIS A 301 -0.15 -10.21 -0.70
CA HIS A 301 1.02 -9.56 -0.12
C HIS A 301 2.28 -9.89 -0.91
N GLY A 302 2.52 -11.15 -1.25
CA GLY A 302 3.45 -11.63 -2.27
C GLY A 302 4.76 -10.85 -2.35
N THR A 303 5.65 -10.98 -1.35
CA THR A 303 6.85 -10.16 -1.22
C THR A 303 8.07 -10.69 -1.98
N ALA A 304 7.99 -11.88 -2.56
CA ALA A 304 9.12 -12.64 -3.08
C ALA A 304 10.12 -13.11 -1.99
N THR A 305 9.72 -13.10 -0.73
CA THR A 305 10.46 -13.80 0.32
C THR A 305 9.98 -15.24 0.43
N HIS A 306 10.90 -16.16 0.71
CA HIS A 306 10.58 -17.59 0.69
C HIS A 306 9.42 -17.94 1.62
N HIS A 307 9.48 -17.50 2.88
CA HIS A 307 8.49 -17.84 3.90
C HIS A 307 7.15 -17.13 3.69
N ASN A 308 7.17 -15.84 3.34
CA ASN A 308 5.90 -15.11 3.15
C ASN A 308 5.05 -15.77 2.07
N ASP A 309 5.62 -16.01 0.90
CA ASP A 309 4.84 -16.49 -0.25
C ASP A 309 4.32 -17.91 -0.03
N LEU A 310 5.13 -18.75 0.63
CA LEU A 310 4.71 -20.10 1.03
C LEU A 310 3.56 -20.07 2.05
N PHE A 311 3.67 -19.24 3.09
CA PHE A 311 2.67 -19.21 4.17
C PHE A 311 1.40 -18.47 3.75
N GLU A 312 1.51 -17.46 2.89
CA GLU A 312 0.35 -16.83 2.27
C GLU A 312 -0.41 -17.79 1.34
N THR A 313 0.30 -18.64 0.59
CA THR A 313 -0.31 -19.73 -0.19
C THR A 313 -1.16 -20.65 0.70
N LYS A 314 -0.61 -21.06 1.85
CA LYS A 314 -1.35 -21.86 2.85
C LYS A 314 -2.56 -21.10 3.40
N ALA A 315 -2.39 -19.83 3.73
CA ALA A 315 -3.46 -18.98 4.26
C ALA A 315 -4.63 -18.85 3.26
N ILE A 316 -4.34 -18.63 1.98
CA ILE A 316 -5.36 -18.55 0.92
C ILE A 316 -6.13 -19.86 0.81
N LYS A 317 -5.43 -21.01 0.84
CA LYS A 317 -6.08 -22.34 0.83
C LYS A 317 -6.95 -22.57 2.06
N LEU A 318 -6.52 -22.15 3.24
CA LEU A 318 -7.32 -22.23 4.47
C LEU A 318 -8.58 -21.38 4.39
N ALA A 319 -8.46 -20.12 3.93
CA ALA A 319 -9.58 -19.19 3.88
C ALA A 319 -10.62 -19.51 2.81
N LEU A 320 -10.19 -20.02 1.64
CA LEU A 320 -11.05 -20.23 0.48
C LEU A 320 -11.36 -21.71 0.20
N GLY A 321 -10.70 -22.66 0.88
CA GLY A 321 -10.86 -24.09 0.60
C GLY A 321 -10.57 -24.42 -0.87
N ASP A 322 -11.41 -25.29 -1.47
CA ASP A 322 -11.25 -25.70 -2.88
C ASP A 322 -11.40 -24.54 -3.88
N HIS A 323 -12.01 -23.42 -3.47
CA HIS A 323 -12.16 -22.24 -4.31
C HIS A 323 -10.82 -21.53 -4.56
N ALA A 324 -9.82 -21.69 -3.69
CA ALA A 324 -8.47 -21.15 -3.85
C ALA A 324 -7.83 -21.48 -5.21
N TYR A 325 -8.17 -22.65 -5.78
CA TYR A 325 -7.68 -23.11 -7.10
C TYR A 325 -8.42 -22.51 -8.30
N LYS A 326 -9.46 -21.70 -8.07
CA LYS A 326 -10.28 -21.07 -9.11
C LYS A 326 -10.08 -19.55 -9.17
N VAL A 327 -9.52 -18.98 -8.12
CA VAL A 327 -9.28 -17.53 -7.98
C VAL A 327 -8.00 -17.16 -8.71
N LYS A 328 -8.00 -16.00 -9.38
CA LYS A 328 -6.76 -15.39 -9.90
C LYS A 328 -6.02 -14.70 -8.76
N ILE A 329 -4.71 -14.86 -8.71
CA ILE A 329 -3.86 -14.24 -7.70
C ILE A 329 -2.74 -13.52 -8.43
N ASN A 330 -2.30 -12.37 -7.92
CA ASN A 330 -1.06 -11.75 -8.36
C ASN A 330 -0.38 -10.99 -7.22
N SER A 331 0.78 -10.43 -7.49
CA SER A 331 1.44 -9.46 -6.61
C SER A 331 1.91 -8.26 -7.41
N THR A 332 1.38 -7.09 -7.09
CA THR A 332 1.79 -5.79 -7.63
C THR A 332 3.27 -5.49 -7.34
N LYS A 333 3.80 -6.06 -6.25
CA LYS A 333 5.22 -5.93 -5.86
C LYS A 333 6.19 -6.52 -6.89
N SER A 334 5.71 -7.38 -7.78
CA SER A 334 6.50 -7.89 -8.91
C SER A 334 6.95 -6.79 -9.88
N MET A 335 6.32 -5.61 -9.84
CA MET A 335 6.63 -4.48 -10.74
C MET A 335 7.07 -3.22 -10.02
N ILE A 336 6.56 -2.97 -8.81
CA ILE A 336 6.84 -1.74 -8.05
C ILE A 336 7.72 -1.96 -6.83
N GLY A 337 8.08 -3.20 -6.50
CA GLY A 337 8.73 -3.54 -5.25
C GLY A 337 7.82 -3.44 -4.03
N HIS A 338 8.39 -3.55 -2.85
CA HIS A 338 7.66 -3.46 -1.59
C HIS A 338 7.71 -2.03 -1.05
N LEU A 339 6.59 -1.31 -1.13
CA LEU A 339 6.46 0.07 -0.66
C LEU A 339 6.21 0.19 0.85
N LEU A 340 6.44 -0.88 1.61
CA LEU A 340 6.27 -0.93 3.07
C LEU A 340 4.89 -0.40 3.51
N GLY A 341 4.85 0.67 4.32
CA GLY A 341 3.59 1.25 4.80
C GLY A 341 2.69 1.84 3.70
N ALA A 342 3.23 2.13 2.52
CA ALA A 342 2.46 2.61 1.37
C ALA A 342 1.82 1.47 0.56
N ALA A 343 2.34 0.23 0.68
CA ALA A 343 2.00 -0.88 -0.19
C ALA A 343 0.48 -1.11 -0.30
N GLY A 344 -0.21 -1.25 0.83
CA GLY A 344 -1.65 -1.53 0.84
C GLY A 344 -2.52 -0.44 0.20
N GLY A 345 -2.08 0.82 0.25
CA GLY A 345 -2.79 1.91 -0.42
C GLY A 345 -2.71 1.82 -1.95
N VAL A 346 -1.52 1.52 -2.48
CA VAL A 346 -1.30 1.35 -3.92
C VAL A 346 -1.98 0.08 -4.44
N GLU A 347 -1.87 -1.01 -3.70
CA GLU A 347 -2.49 -2.30 -4.01
C GLU A 347 -4.02 -2.24 -3.98
N PHE A 348 -4.60 -1.46 -3.10
CA PHE A 348 -6.04 -1.22 -3.10
C PHE A 348 -6.52 -0.48 -4.36
N ILE A 349 -5.74 0.50 -4.84
CA ILE A 349 -6.02 1.20 -6.11
C ILE A 349 -5.96 0.21 -7.29
N ASP A 350 -4.98 -0.68 -7.33
CA ASP A 350 -4.90 -1.76 -8.31
C ASP A 350 -6.17 -2.63 -8.31
N CYS A 351 -6.66 -3.02 -7.13
CA CYS A 351 -7.90 -3.81 -7.01
C CYS A 351 -9.12 -3.06 -7.57
N VAL A 352 -9.26 -1.76 -7.28
CA VAL A 352 -10.35 -0.94 -7.82
C VAL A 352 -10.26 -0.83 -9.34
N LYS A 353 -9.07 -0.62 -9.88
CA LYS A 353 -8.83 -0.57 -11.33
C LYS A 353 -9.08 -1.91 -12.02
N SER A 354 -8.75 -3.01 -11.37
CA SER A 354 -9.04 -4.37 -11.86
C SER A 354 -10.55 -4.60 -12.01
N ILE A 355 -11.37 -4.09 -11.08
CA ILE A 355 -12.84 -4.14 -11.17
C ILE A 355 -13.34 -3.25 -12.30
N GLU A 356 -12.81 -2.02 -12.42
CA GLU A 356 -13.24 -1.05 -13.43
C GLU A 356 -12.98 -1.55 -14.85
N ASP A 357 -11.78 -2.07 -15.11
CA ASP A 357 -11.32 -2.48 -16.45
C ASP A 357 -11.58 -3.97 -16.77
N GLY A 358 -11.96 -4.80 -15.79
CA GLY A 358 -12.12 -6.25 -16.00
C GLY A 358 -10.80 -6.92 -16.39
N PHE A 359 -9.71 -6.56 -15.72
CA PHE A 359 -8.39 -7.06 -16.03
C PHE A 359 -7.58 -7.32 -14.76
N VAL A 360 -6.96 -8.50 -14.68
CA VAL A 360 -6.00 -8.88 -13.63
C VAL A 360 -4.60 -8.91 -14.25
N HIS A 361 -3.71 -8.04 -13.78
CA HIS A 361 -2.35 -7.97 -14.30
C HIS A 361 -1.51 -9.19 -13.91
N ALA A 362 -0.43 -9.44 -14.64
CA ALA A 362 0.47 -10.55 -14.36
C ALA A 362 1.31 -10.33 -13.09
N THR A 363 1.72 -11.42 -12.44
CA THR A 363 2.89 -11.41 -11.56
C THR A 363 4.14 -11.43 -12.45
N ALA A 364 4.73 -10.26 -12.65
CA ALA A 364 5.88 -10.11 -13.55
C ALA A 364 7.09 -10.92 -13.03
N GLY A 365 7.88 -11.44 -13.93
CA GLY A 365 9.07 -12.21 -13.60
C GLY A 365 8.85 -13.64 -13.09
N LEU A 366 7.61 -14.08 -12.85
CA LEU A 366 7.29 -15.45 -12.45
C LEU A 366 7.53 -16.43 -13.60
N LYS A 367 8.61 -17.18 -13.54
CA LYS A 367 9.08 -18.09 -14.60
C LYS A 367 9.19 -19.55 -14.13
N VAL A 368 9.69 -19.78 -12.92
CA VAL A 368 9.96 -21.10 -12.37
C VAL A 368 8.93 -21.46 -11.31
N ASP A 369 8.18 -22.54 -11.56
CA ASP A 369 7.14 -22.99 -10.64
C ASP A 369 7.73 -23.50 -9.33
N ASP A 370 7.19 -23.01 -8.20
CA ASP A 370 7.42 -23.59 -6.90
C ASP A 370 6.27 -24.56 -6.59
N PRO A 371 6.55 -25.89 -6.42
CA PRO A 371 5.50 -26.87 -6.15
C PRO A 371 4.76 -26.67 -4.83
N GLU A 372 5.31 -25.86 -3.91
CA GLU A 372 4.64 -25.51 -2.66
C GLU A 372 3.73 -24.25 -2.82
N CYS A 373 3.93 -23.47 -3.90
CA CYS A 373 3.10 -22.33 -4.29
C CYS A 373 2.30 -22.71 -5.56
N ASP A 374 1.30 -23.61 -5.41
CA ASP A 374 0.63 -24.31 -6.50
C ASP A 374 -0.73 -23.69 -6.90
N LEU A 375 -0.98 -22.42 -6.57
CA LEU A 375 -2.17 -21.66 -6.99
C LEU A 375 -1.95 -20.94 -8.31
N ASP A 376 -2.98 -20.27 -8.84
CA ASP A 376 -2.90 -19.49 -10.08
C ASP A 376 -2.43 -18.06 -9.82
N TYR A 377 -1.13 -17.85 -9.86
CA TYR A 377 -0.48 -16.54 -9.63
C TYR A 377 -0.42 -15.65 -10.88
N THR A 378 -1.30 -15.86 -11.83
CA THR A 378 -1.45 -15.04 -13.04
C THR A 378 -0.13 -14.78 -13.76
N LYS A 379 0.37 -15.82 -14.46
CA LYS A 379 1.60 -15.73 -15.28
C LYS A 379 1.36 -15.03 -16.62
N GLY A 380 2.42 -14.65 -17.28
CA GLY A 380 2.40 -14.18 -18.66
C GLY A 380 1.98 -12.72 -18.83
N ASP A 381 0.87 -12.46 -19.49
CA ASP A 381 0.43 -11.10 -19.85
C ASP A 381 -0.73 -10.56 -19.00
N GLY A 382 -1.11 -11.27 -17.95
CA GLY A 382 -2.35 -10.99 -17.23
C GLY A 382 -3.56 -11.61 -17.92
N VAL A 383 -4.75 -11.35 -17.41
CA VAL A 383 -6.00 -11.94 -17.93
C VAL A 383 -7.15 -10.95 -17.91
N SER A 384 -7.86 -10.83 -19.05
CA SER A 384 -9.13 -10.14 -19.12
C SER A 384 -10.25 -11.06 -18.66
N MET A 385 -10.99 -10.65 -17.64
CA MET A 385 -12.09 -11.41 -17.05
C MET A 385 -13.06 -10.46 -16.36
N GLU A 386 -14.27 -10.90 -16.11
CA GLU A 386 -15.16 -10.15 -15.24
C GLU A 386 -14.63 -10.22 -13.79
N VAL A 387 -14.32 -9.06 -13.20
CA VAL A 387 -13.90 -8.93 -11.81
C VAL A 387 -14.99 -8.21 -11.04
N LYS A 388 -15.61 -8.86 -10.08
CA LYS A 388 -16.67 -8.29 -9.23
C LYS A 388 -16.21 -8.11 -7.80
N THR A 389 -15.41 -9.03 -7.28
CA THR A 389 -15.02 -9.08 -5.87
C THR A 389 -13.55 -9.43 -5.73
N VAL A 390 -12.84 -8.59 -5.00
CA VAL A 390 -11.39 -8.69 -4.83
C VAL A 390 -11.03 -8.65 -3.34
N LEU A 391 -10.10 -9.52 -2.94
CA LEU A 391 -9.38 -9.40 -1.68
C LEU A 391 -7.99 -8.77 -1.92
N THR A 392 -7.54 -7.91 -1.02
CA THR A 392 -6.14 -7.47 -0.96
C THR A 392 -5.58 -7.71 0.41
N ASN A 393 -4.43 -8.39 0.47
CA ASN A 393 -3.78 -8.82 1.70
C ASN A 393 -2.54 -7.99 1.98
N SER A 394 -2.32 -7.68 3.25
CA SER A 394 -1.05 -7.15 3.74
C SER A 394 -0.63 -7.88 5.01
N LEU A 395 0.61 -8.38 5.00
CA LEU A 395 1.22 -9.09 6.12
C LEU A 395 2.43 -8.27 6.60
N GLY A 396 2.42 -7.85 7.86
CA GLY A 396 3.44 -6.94 8.40
C GLY A 396 4.30 -7.59 9.49
N PHE A 397 5.52 -7.12 9.63
CA PHE A 397 6.37 -7.45 10.78
C PHE A 397 5.62 -7.16 12.09
N GLY A 398 5.82 -8.02 13.10
CA GLY A 398 5.03 -8.04 14.31
C GLY A 398 3.81 -8.98 14.21
N GLY A 399 3.65 -9.68 13.08
CA GLY A 399 2.53 -10.59 12.83
C GLY A 399 1.21 -9.86 12.53
N HIS A 400 1.27 -8.64 12.01
CA HIS A 400 0.09 -7.89 11.60
C HIS A 400 -0.45 -8.41 10.28
N ASN A 401 -1.70 -8.87 10.26
CA ASN A 401 -2.40 -9.30 9.07
C ASN A 401 -3.61 -8.38 8.84
N ALA A 402 -3.75 -7.88 7.63
CA ALA A 402 -4.89 -7.07 7.22
C ALA A 402 -5.39 -7.51 5.85
N CYS A 403 -6.71 -7.56 5.68
CA CYS A 403 -7.36 -7.87 4.43
C CYS A 403 -8.52 -6.91 4.20
N LEU A 404 -8.62 -6.35 3.00
CA LEU A 404 -9.77 -5.59 2.55
C LEU A 404 -10.51 -6.38 1.48
N LEU A 405 -11.83 -6.29 1.50
CA LEU A 405 -12.70 -6.78 0.44
C LEU A 405 -13.34 -5.60 -0.26
N VAL A 406 -13.02 -5.44 -1.53
CA VAL A 406 -13.60 -4.44 -2.41
C VAL A 406 -14.44 -5.15 -3.48
N ARG A 407 -15.60 -4.57 -3.79
CA ARG A 407 -16.50 -5.12 -4.80
C ARG A 407 -16.99 -4.08 -5.76
N ARG A 408 -17.45 -4.53 -6.94
CA ARG A 408 -18.17 -3.67 -7.88
C ARG A 408 -19.35 -3.02 -7.17
N PHE A 409 -19.50 -1.73 -7.37
CA PHE A 409 -20.66 -1.02 -6.85
C PHE A 409 -21.93 -1.42 -7.61
N GLU A 410 -22.95 -1.77 -6.85
CA GLU A 410 -24.30 -2.05 -7.32
C GLU A 410 -25.29 -1.16 -6.53
N GLU A 411 -26.24 -0.53 -7.24
CA GLU A 411 -27.24 0.38 -6.66
C GLU A 411 -28.18 -0.30 -5.64
#